data_74ed20a4de402eeda599e67630efcb30
#
_entry.id   74ed20a4de402eeda599e67630efcb30
#
_cell.length_a   1.000
_cell.length_b   1.000
_cell.length_c   1.000
_cell.angle_alpha   90.00
_cell.angle_beta   90.00
_cell.angle_gamma   90.00
#
_symmetry.space_group_name_H-M   'P 1'
#
loop_
_entity.id
_entity.type
_entity.pdbx_description
1 polymer ?
#
loop_
_entity_poly.entity_id
_entity_poly.type
_entity_poly.pdbx_seq_one_letter_code
_entity_poly.pdbx_strand_id
1 'polypeptide(L)'
;RVLFERYMNQIRQKQGVSQGVLFPEIVQLPASEAAVLESIMEDFSAVGFELTPLGGGSYAINGIPSGIEGLNPVELVRNMVHTAMEKGNDVKEEVQTMLALTLAKAAAIVYGQVLSNEEMANLVDNLFACPTPNYTPDGRTVLSTIKEEDIEKLFAR
;
A
#
# COMPACT_ATOMS: atom_id res chain seq x y z
N ARG A 1 -3.85 1.99 8.16
CA ARG A 1 -2.70 2.66 8.76
C ARG A 1 -1.49 1.74 8.89
N VAL A 2 -1.63 0.58 9.50
CA VAL A 2 -0.53 -0.38 9.72
C VAL A 2 0.23 -0.71 8.42
N LEU A 3 -0.48 -1.10 7.37
CA LEU A 3 0.12 -1.43 6.07
C LEU A 3 0.82 -0.22 5.43
N PHE A 4 0.22 0.96 5.54
CA PHE A 4 0.82 2.20 5.04
C PHE A 4 2.18 2.47 5.69
N GLU A 5 2.28 2.38 7.02
CA GLU A 5 3.55 2.57 7.74
C GLU A 5 4.58 1.51 7.34
N ARG A 6 4.14 0.27 7.14
CA ARG A 6 5.02 -0.81 6.66
C ARG A 6 5.61 -0.47 5.30
N TYR A 7 4.80 -0.11 4.31
CA TYR A 7 5.27 0.22 2.98
C TYR A 7 6.13 1.49 2.96
N MET A 8 5.76 2.53 3.72
CA MET A 8 6.59 3.73 3.86
C MET A 8 7.97 3.42 4.43
N ASN A 9 8.05 2.56 5.44
CA ASN A 9 9.33 2.13 6.01
C ASN A 9 10.16 1.34 5.00
N GLN A 10 9.55 0.43 4.24
CA GLN A 10 10.23 -0.30 3.17
C GLN A 10 10.80 0.63 2.11
N ILE A 11 10.04 1.63 1.68
CA ILE A 11 10.49 2.64 0.71
C ILE A 11 11.68 3.43 1.26
N ARG A 12 11.57 3.93 2.49
CA ARG A 12 12.63 4.74 3.13
C ARG A 12 13.93 3.95 3.34
N GLN A 13 13.80 2.67 3.71
CA GLN A 13 14.94 1.79 3.96
C GLN A 13 15.43 1.07 2.70
N LYS A 14 14.72 1.21 1.57
CA LYS A 14 14.96 0.44 0.33
C LYS A 14 15.02 -1.08 0.57
N GLN A 15 14.15 -1.59 1.43
CA GLN A 15 14.10 -2.99 1.88
C GLN A 15 12.75 -3.63 1.58
N GLY A 16 12.28 -3.49 0.34
CA GLY A 16 11.09 -4.19 -0.12
C GLY A 16 11.26 -5.70 -0.08
N VAL A 17 10.25 -6.40 0.44
CA VAL A 17 10.20 -7.87 0.40
C VAL A 17 9.41 -8.28 -0.83
N SER A 18 10.12 -8.87 -1.79
CA SER A 18 9.53 -9.40 -3.02
C SER A 18 9.19 -10.87 -2.85
N GLN A 19 8.04 -11.25 -3.39
CA GLN A 19 7.66 -12.64 -3.60
C GLN A 19 7.71 -12.93 -5.10
N GLY A 20 8.56 -13.88 -5.49
CA GLY A 20 8.70 -14.31 -6.89
C GLY A 20 7.39 -14.90 -7.43
N VAL A 21 7.07 -14.59 -8.66
CA VAL A 21 5.90 -15.08 -9.36
C VAL A 21 6.32 -16.25 -10.28
N LEU A 22 5.64 -17.39 -10.15
CA LEU A 22 5.94 -18.58 -10.96
C LEU A 22 5.67 -18.34 -12.46
N PHE A 23 4.64 -17.57 -12.77
CA PHE A 23 4.23 -17.22 -14.13
C PHE A 23 4.21 -15.70 -14.25
N PRO A 24 5.32 -15.07 -14.71
CA PRO A 24 5.36 -13.63 -14.89
C PRO A 24 4.26 -13.12 -15.81
N GLU A 25 3.52 -12.12 -15.35
CA GLU A 25 2.54 -11.42 -16.17
C GLU A 25 3.20 -10.22 -16.85
N ILE A 26 2.68 -9.84 -18.01
CA ILE A 26 3.19 -8.71 -18.79
C ILE A 26 2.21 -7.55 -18.67
N VAL A 27 2.71 -6.40 -18.26
CA VAL A 27 1.99 -5.13 -18.31
C VAL A 27 2.46 -4.35 -19.54
N GLN A 28 1.50 -3.90 -20.35
CA GLN A 28 1.73 -3.02 -21.48
C GLN A 28 1.28 -1.61 -21.12
N LEU A 29 2.19 -0.65 -21.22
CA LEU A 29 1.93 0.75 -20.91
C LEU A 29 2.11 1.64 -22.15
N PRO A 30 1.26 2.68 -22.33
CA PRO A 30 1.54 3.75 -23.28
C PRO A 30 2.87 4.44 -22.98
N ALA A 31 3.48 5.08 -23.98
CA ALA A 31 4.81 5.70 -23.84
C ALA A 31 4.90 6.71 -22.70
N SER A 32 3.84 7.50 -22.47
CA SER A 32 3.77 8.46 -21.37
C SER A 32 3.78 7.79 -19.98
N GLU A 33 3.04 6.71 -19.82
CA GLU A 33 2.98 5.95 -18.57
C GLU A 33 4.26 5.14 -18.35
N ALA A 34 4.86 4.59 -19.41
CA ALA A 34 6.14 3.90 -19.33
C ALA A 34 7.25 4.84 -18.85
N ALA A 35 7.30 6.07 -19.34
CA ALA A 35 8.25 7.08 -18.87
C ALA A 35 8.08 7.40 -17.38
N VAL A 36 6.84 7.49 -16.89
CA VAL A 36 6.55 7.68 -15.45
C VAL A 36 7.03 6.48 -14.65
N LEU A 37 6.72 5.26 -15.09
CA LEU A 37 7.17 4.03 -14.41
C LEU A 37 8.70 3.99 -14.30
N GLU A 38 9.42 4.30 -15.38
CA GLU A 38 10.89 4.32 -15.36
C GLU A 38 11.45 5.32 -14.35
N SER A 39 10.80 6.48 -14.19
CA SER A 39 11.21 7.51 -13.23
C SER A 39 11.03 7.08 -11.77
N ILE A 40 10.11 6.17 -11.49
CA ILE A 40 9.78 5.67 -10.14
C ILE A 40 10.10 4.17 -9.96
N MET A 41 10.91 3.60 -10.84
CA MET A 41 11.26 2.16 -10.81
C MET A 41 11.94 1.76 -9.50
N GLU A 42 12.79 2.62 -8.95
CA GLU A 42 13.42 2.37 -7.66
C GLU A 42 12.40 2.28 -6.51
N ASP A 43 11.35 3.09 -6.55
CA ASP A 43 10.31 3.10 -5.54
C ASP A 43 9.44 1.84 -5.66
N PHE A 44 9.15 1.37 -6.87
CA PHE A 44 8.52 0.06 -7.10
C PHE A 44 9.35 -1.10 -6.54
N SER A 45 10.64 -1.09 -6.82
CA SER A 45 11.57 -2.09 -6.27
C SER A 45 11.62 -2.02 -4.73
N ALA A 46 11.61 -0.82 -4.17
CA ALA A 46 11.66 -0.59 -2.74
C ALA A 46 10.43 -1.12 -1.99
N VAL A 47 9.27 -1.24 -2.64
CA VAL A 47 8.08 -1.88 -2.04
C VAL A 47 7.96 -3.37 -2.36
N GLY A 48 8.84 -3.91 -3.19
CA GLY A 48 8.93 -5.35 -3.46
C GLY A 48 8.42 -5.79 -4.84
N PHE A 49 8.18 -4.86 -5.78
CA PHE A 49 7.97 -5.25 -7.17
C PHE A 49 9.30 -5.55 -7.87
N GLU A 50 9.33 -6.60 -8.66
CA GLU A 50 10.42 -6.90 -9.58
C GLU A 50 9.89 -6.80 -11.00
N LEU A 51 10.23 -5.72 -11.68
CA LEU A 51 9.81 -5.41 -13.03
C LEU A 51 11.00 -5.49 -13.99
N THR A 52 10.85 -6.20 -15.08
CA THR A 52 11.87 -6.29 -16.14
C THR A 52 11.35 -5.64 -17.42
N PRO A 53 12.02 -4.60 -17.95
CA PRO A 53 11.66 -4.00 -19.23
C PRO A 53 11.84 -5.01 -20.37
N LEU A 54 10.83 -5.11 -21.24
CA LEU A 54 10.85 -5.97 -22.44
C LEU A 54 10.95 -5.14 -23.72
N GLY A 55 10.95 -3.82 -23.63
CA GLY A 55 10.88 -2.90 -24.75
C GLY A 55 9.45 -2.55 -25.18
N GLY A 56 9.29 -1.43 -25.90
CA GLY A 56 8.00 -0.99 -26.42
C GLY A 56 6.93 -0.67 -25.36
N GLY A 57 7.31 -0.34 -24.13
CA GLY A 57 6.38 -0.09 -23.04
C GLY A 57 5.86 -1.37 -22.35
N SER A 58 6.43 -2.53 -22.65
CA SER A 58 6.13 -3.81 -22.02
C SER A 58 7.08 -4.07 -20.84
N TYR A 59 6.53 -4.58 -19.73
CA TYR A 59 7.28 -4.96 -18.53
C TYR A 59 6.79 -6.32 -18.04
N ALA A 60 7.73 -7.21 -17.73
CA ALA A 60 7.42 -8.46 -17.06
C ALA A 60 7.41 -8.24 -15.53
N ILE A 61 6.37 -8.71 -14.88
CA ILE A 61 6.24 -8.69 -13.42
C ILE A 61 6.76 -10.03 -12.90
N ASN A 62 8.01 -10.05 -12.43
CA ASN A 62 8.67 -11.26 -11.93
C ASN A 62 8.51 -11.45 -10.43
N GLY A 63 8.24 -10.36 -9.70
CA GLY A 63 7.99 -10.38 -8.28
C GLY A 63 7.00 -9.30 -7.86
N ILE A 64 6.27 -9.59 -6.80
CA ILE A 64 5.25 -8.69 -6.21
C ILE A 64 5.55 -8.47 -4.73
N PRO A 65 5.10 -7.34 -4.15
CA PRO A 65 5.19 -7.13 -2.71
C PRO A 65 4.54 -8.26 -1.93
N SER A 66 5.16 -8.65 -0.83
CA SER A 66 4.58 -9.61 0.11
C SER A 66 3.29 -9.06 0.73
N GLY A 67 2.24 -9.86 0.80
CA GLY A 67 0.94 -9.49 1.37
C GLY A 67 -0.11 -9.00 0.37
N ILE A 68 0.21 -9.04 -0.94
CA ILE A 68 -0.74 -8.74 -2.01
C ILE A 68 -1.04 -9.96 -2.91
N GLU A 69 -0.73 -11.14 -2.41
CA GLU A 69 -1.02 -12.39 -3.09
C GLU A 69 -2.54 -12.50 -3.33
N GLY A 70 -2.92 -12.84 -4.54
CA GLY A 70 -4.34 -12.93 -4.94
C GLY A 70 -4.92 -11.65 -5.54
N LEU A 71 -4.18 -10.54 -5.52
CA LEU A 71 -4.54 -9.34 -6.29
C LEU A 71 -4.00 -9.44 -7.73
N ASN A 72 -4.64 -8.74 -8.65
CA ASN A 72 -4.16 -8.66 -10.03
C ASN A 72 -2.94 -7.72 -10.12
N PRO A 73 -1.72 -8.23 -10.34
CA PRO A 73 -0.52 -7.41 -10.31
C PRO A 73 -0.45 -6.41 -11.47
N VAL A 74 -1.00 -6.77 -12.64
CA VAL A 74 -1.04 -5.89 -13.82
C VAL A 74 -1.91 -4.66 -13.56
N GLU A 75 -3.11 -4.87 -13.02
CA GLU A 75 -4.00 -3.75 -12.66
C GLU A 75 -3.40 -2.88 -11.57
N LEU A 76 -2.75 -3.49 -10.58
CA LEU A 76 -2.13 -2.75 -9.48
C LEU A 76 -1.00 -1.85 -9.99
N VAL A 77 -0.10 -2.38 -10.84
CA VAL A 77 0.97 -1.59 -11.46
C VAL A 77 0.39 -0.44 -12.30
N ARG A 78 -0.64 -0.70 -13.11
CA ARG A 78 -1.30 0.36 -13.89
C ARG A 78 -1.89 1.45 -13.02
N ASN A 79 -2.62 1.07 -11.97
CA ASN A 79 -3.22 2.03 -11.04
C ASN A 79 -2.16 2.88 -10.33
N MET A 80 -1.06 2.27 -9.91
CA MET A 80 0.05 2.98 -9.27
C MET A 80 0.71 3.99 -10.23
N VAL A 81 0.98 3.58 -11.47
CA VAL A 81 1.56 4.46 -12.50
C VAL A 81 0.61 5.60 -12.85
N HIS A 82 -0.68 5.29 -13.03
CA HIS A 82 -1.69 6.29 -13.35
C HIS A 82 -1.82 7.35 -12.24
N THR A 83 -1.85 6.90 -10.98
CA THR A 83 -1.91 7.80 -9.84
C THR A 83 -0.64 8.65 -9.71
N ALA A 84 0.54 8.09 -10.00
CA ALA A 84 1.80 8.84 -10.05
C ALA A 84 1.78 9.91 -11.14
N MET A 85 1.20 9.60 -12.29
CA MET A 85 1.05 10.53 -13.40
C MET A 85 0.11 11.70 -13.06
N GLU A 86 -1.00 11.44 -12.38
CA GLU A 86 -1.95 12.47 -11.95
C GLU A 86 -1.37 13.45 -10.93
N LYS A 87 -0.51 12.97 -10.04
CA LYS A 87 0.09 13.79 -8.97
C LYS A 87 1.26 14.64 -9.46
N GLY A 88 1.85 14.32 -10.61
CA GLY A 88 3.09 14.94 -11.08
C GLY A 88 4.33 14.46 -10.34
N ASN A 89 5.48 14.55 -10.99
CA ASN A 89 6.76 14.02 -10.46
C ASN A 89 7.52 15.03 -9.57
N ASP A 90 6.89 16.12 -9.16
CA ASP A 90 7.60 17.27 -8.59
C ASP A 90 8.12 17.06 -7.16
N VAL A 91 7.53 16.10 -6.43
CA VAL A 91 7.98 15.79 -5.07
C VAL A 91 8.04 14.27 -4.87
N LYS A 92 9.25 13.73 -4.82
CA LYS A 92 9.53 12.30 -4.63
C LYS A 92 8.80 11.73 -3.40
N GLU A 93 8.73 12.49 -2.31
CA GLU A 93 8.06 12.07 -1.08
C GLU A 93 6.54 11.91 -1.26
N GLU A 94 5.91 12.75 -2.08
CA GLU A 94 4.48 12.63 -2.39
C GLU A 94 4.20 11.37 -3.21
N VAL A 95 5.05 11.06 -4.19
CA VAL A 95 4.94 9.82 -4.98
C VAL A 95 5.09 8.60 -4.07
N GLN A 96 6.08 8.58 -3.20
CA GLN A 96 6.30 7.49 -2.26
C GLN A 96 5.11 7.29 -1.31
N THR A 97 4.59 8.38 -0.76
CA THR A 97 3.39 8.36 0.11
C THR A 97 2.19 7.77 -0.63
N MET A 98 2.02 8.16 -1.87
CA MET A 98 0.93 7.69 -2.71
C MET A 98 1.06 6.20 -3.07
N LEU A 99 2.27 5.73 -3.43
CA LEU A 99 2.54 4.32 -3.69
C LEU A 99 2.21 3.47 -2.45
N ALA A 100 2.69 3.89 -1.29
CA ALA A 100 2.42 3.22 -0.02
C ALA A 100 0.91 3.19 0.31
N LEU A 101 0.20 4.29 0.05
CA LEU A 101 -1.24 4.37 0.29
C LEU A 101 -2.03 3.46 -0.66
N THR A 102 -1.67 3.45 -1.94
CA THR A 102 -2.32 2.59 -2.95
C THR A 102 -2.14 1.12 -2.60
N LEU A 103 -0.93 0.70 -2.25
CA LEU A 103 -0.65 -0.66 -1.80
C LEU A 103 -1.39 -1.01 -0.51
N ALA A 104 -1.38 -0.10 0.47
CA ALA A 104 -2.06 -0.32 1.75
C ALA A 104 -3.58 -0.50 1.57
N LYS A 105 -4.20 0.27 0.67
CA LYS A 105 -5.62 0.11 0.33
C LYS A 105 -5.90 -1.21 -0.38
N ALA A 106 -5.04 -1.61 -1.31
CA ALA A 106 -5.18 -2.86 -2.05
C ALA A 106 -5.02 -4.09 -1.16
N ALA A 107 -4.07 -4.07 -0.22
CA ALA A 107 -3.76 -5.16 0.69
C ALA A 107 -4.58 -5.14 2.00
N ALA A 108 -5.44 -4.15 2.20
CA ALA A 108 -6.23 -4.04 3.43
C ALA A 108 -7.22 -5.19 3.59
N ILE A 109 -7.42 -5.60 4.84
CA ILE A 109 -8.43 -6.60 5.20
C ILE A 109 -9.79 -6.11 4.72
N VAL A 110 -10.48 -6.94 3.94
CA VAL A 110 -11.81 -6.63 3.43
C VAL A 110 -12.86 -6.77 4.52
N TYR A 111 -13.89 -5.94 4.43
CA TYR A 111 -15.01 -6.00 5.35
C TYR A 111 -15.66 -7.38 5.34
N GLY A 112 -15.87 -7.94 6.53
CA GLY A 112 -16.45 -9.28 6.71
C GLY A 112 -15.44 -10.43 6.68
N GLN A 113 -14.15 -10.17 6.47
CA GLN A 113 -13.13 -11.19 6.60
C GLN A 113 -13.00 -11.62 8.07
N VAL A 114 -13.08 -12.93 8.29
CA VAL A 114 -12.93 -13.52 9.64
C VAL A 114 -11.46 -13.54 10.01
N LEU A 115 -11.15 -13.00 11.17
CA LEU A 115 -9.80 -13.00 11.75
C LEU A 115 -9.78 -13.90 12.98
N SER A 116 -8.66 -14.61 13.20
CA SER A 116 -8.40 -15.30 14.45
C SER A 116 -8.14 -14.30 15.60
N ASN A 117 -8.24 -14.76 16.84
CA ASN A 117 -7.93 -13.91 18.00
C ASN A 117 -6.49 -13.38 17.98
N GLU A 118 -5.55 -14.18 17.49
CA GLU A 118 -4.15 -13.80 17.35
C GLU A 118 -3.97 -12.70 16.28
N GLU A 119 -4.63 -12.86 15.13
CA GLU A 119 -4.60 -11.84 14.06
C GLU A 119 -5.22 -10.52 14.51
N MET A 120 -6.33 -10.59 15.26
CA MET A 120 -6.96 -9.38 15.83
C MET A 120 -6.05 -8.70 16.86
N ALA A 121 -5.43 -9.44 17.76
CA ALA A 121 -4.49 -8.89 18.74
C ALA A 121 -3.29 -8.25 18.05
N ASN A 122 -2.67 -8.95 17.10
CA ASN A 122 -1.54 -8.42 16.33
C ASN A 122 -1.90 -7.15 15.54
N LEU A 123 -3.11 -7.09 15.00
CA LEU A 123 -3.57 -5.90 14.28
C LEU A 123 -3.69 -4.68 15.21
N VAL A 124 -4.22 -4.87 16.41
CA VAL A 124 -4.35 -3.82 17.43
C VAL A 124 -2.97 -3.37 17.91
N ASP A 125 -2.08 -4.29 18.25
CA ASP A 125 -0.73 -3.99 18.71
C ASP A 125 0.06 -3.22 17.64
N ASN A 126 0.00 -3.66 16.41
CA ASN A 126 0.62 -2.97 15.27
C ASN A 126 0.04 -1.58 15.04
N LEU A 127 -1.27 -1.39 15.24
CA LEU A 127 -1.90 -0.09 15.10
C LEU A 127 -1.36 0.90 16.15
N PHE A 128 -1.29 0.48 17.41
CA PHE A 128 -0.77 1.32 18.48
C PHE A 128 0.75 1.57 18.38
N ALA A 129 1.47 0.72 17.68
CA ALA A 129 2.88 0.95 17.36
C ALA A 129 3.08 1.98 16.22
N CYS A 130 2.04 2.35 15.50
CA CYS A 130 2.14 3.39 14.46
C CYS A 130 2.34 4.78 15.07
N PRO A 131 3.09 5.68 14.40
CA PRO A 131 3.28 7.06 14.88
C PRO A 131 1.97 7.84 15.03
N THR A 132 0.96 7.54 14.20
CA THR A 132 -0.34 8.23 14.20
C THR A 132 -1.48 7.20 14.14
N PRO A 133 -1.78 6.50 15.23
CA PRO A 133 -2.78 5.42 15.22
C PRO A 133 -4.22 5.92 15.06
N ASN A 134 -4.48 7.18 15.42
CA ASN A 134 -5.84 7.73 15.48
C ASN A 134 -6.46 7.99 14.10
N TYR A 135 -5.63 8.16 13.07
CA TYR A 135 -6.09 8.55 11.74
C TYR A 135 -5.49 7.67 10.64
N THR A 136 -6.27 7.46 9.58
CA THR A 136 -5.74 6.92 8.33
C THR A 136 -4.83 7.94 7.66
N PRO A 137 -3.96 7.53 6.72
CA PRO A 137 -3.12 8.48 5.98
C PRO A 137 -3.91 9.54 5.20
N ASP A 138 -5.13 9.21 4.79
CA ASP A 138 -6.07 10.11 4.11
C ASP A 138 -7.01 10.86 5.07
N GLY A 139 -6.71 10.88 6.39
CA GLY A 139 -7.33 11.74 7.38
C GLY A 139 -8.62 11.22 8.02
N ARG A 140 -9.04 9.97 7.76
CA ARG A 140 -10.22 9.38 8.40
C ARG A 140 -9.89 8.90 9.81
N THR A 141 -10.83 9.06 10.73
CA THR A 141 -10.69 8.58 12.12
C THR A 141 -10.64 7.06 12.17
N VAL A 142 -9.62 6.51 12.83
CA VAL A 142 -9.46 5.07 13.11
C VAL A 142 -9.84 4.75 14.56
N LEU A 143 -9.39 5.58 15.50
CA LEU A 143 -9.67 5.43 16.93
C LEU A 143 -10.39 6.65 17.45
N SER A 144 -11.40 6.41 18.29
CA SER A 144 -12.10 7.44 19.06
C SER A 144 -12.17 7.01 20.50
N THR A 145 -11.97 7.97 21.42
CA THR A 145 -12.09 7.74 22.84
C THR A 145 -13.45 8.23 23.32
N ILE A 146 -14.22 7.35 23.93
CA ILE A 146 -15.47 7.68 24.61
C ILE A 146 -15.18 7.66 26.11
N LYS A 147 -15.49 8.75 26.79
CA LYS A 147 -15.32 8.82 28.25
C LYS A 147 -16.38 7.98 28.94
N GLU A 148 -16.03 7.38 30.07
CA GLU A 148 -16.95 6.60 30.88
C GLU A 148 -18.21 7.41 31.27
N GLU A 149 -18.02 8.68 31.63
CA GLU A 149 -19.12 9.63 31.93
C GLU A 149 -20.12 9.77 30.75
N ASP A 150 -19.66 9.71 29.53
CA ASP A 150 -20.52 9.81 28.34
C ASP A 150 -21.31 8.51 28.11
N ILE A 151 -20.70 7.37 28.43
CA ILE A 151 -21.39 6.07 28.42
C ILE A 151 -22.46 6.04 29.51
N GLU A 152 -22.13 6.48 30.75
CA GLU A 152 -23.08 6.53 31.85
C GLU A 152 -24.29 7.42 31.52
N LYS A 153 -24.09 8.57 30.87
CA LYS A 153 -25.18 9.46 30.44
C LYS A 153 -26.17 8.79 29.47
N LEU A 154 -25.72 7.82 28.67
CA LEU A 154 -26.61 7.08 27.75
C LEU A 154 -27.60 6.19 28.51
N PHE A 155 -27.26 5.78 29.71
CA PHE A 155 -28.09 4.93 30.58
C PHE A 155 -28.72 5.68 31.76
N ALA A 156 -28.38 6.95 31.92
CA ALA A 156 -29.00 7.82 32.93
C ALA A 156 -30.48 8.10 32.57
N ARG A 157 -31.33 7.91 33.53
CA ARG A 157 -32.75 8.22 33.39
C ARG A 157 -33.05 9.64 33.83
#